data_c54dee9966f64ca96432211225eed3d1
#
_entry.id   c54dee9966f64ca96432211225eed3d1
#
_cell.length_a   1.000
_cell.length_b   1.000
_cell.length_c   1.000
_cell.angle_alpha   90.00
_cell.angle_beta   90.00
_cell.angle_gamma   90.00
#
_symmetry.space_group_name_H-M   'P 1'
#
loop_
_entity.id
_entity.type
_entity.pdbx_description
1 polymer ?
#
loop_
_entity_poly.entity_id
_entity_poly.type
_entity_poly.pdbx_seq_one_letter_code
_entity_poly.pdbx_strand_id
1 'polypeptide(L)'
;MSKTMNKTMNKTMNKTMLATALSLLCGWAAAGTLTVAVLDKEGKPVIDAVVVITPANKSALPKKALPGQVTIAQEKMQFIPAVSLVPVGAKVQFINNDPWDHHVRSSPAGMGQFNATNAGFELRLEGKTDGKPAKPTDITLDKAGVLGATLMGCFIHGSMRGYVYASESPWAAKTNAEGLAIFEDLPDGLAQIKVWQADQLIDALQQQANVSATPAKNTVQLSVVPRRRRV
;
A
#
# COMPACT_ATOMS: atom_id res chain seq x y z
N MET A 1 56.19 -70.35 -48.84
CA MET A 1 56.18 -68.90 -49.00
C MET A 1 54.79 -68.39 -48.86
N SER A 2 54.46 -67.96 -47.68
CA SER A 2 53.09 -67.56 -47.31
C SER A 2 53.05 -66.08 -47.04
N LYS A 3 52.13 -65.32 -47.68
CA LYS A 3 51.85 -63.93 -47.40
C LYS A 3 50.58 -63.86 -46.57
N THR A 4 50.77 -63.47 -45.37
CA THR A 4 49.70 -63.16 -44.43
C THR A 4 49.16 -61.75 -44.75
N MET A 5 47.88 -61.65 -45.07
CA MET A 5 47.16 -60.36 -45.17
C MET A 5 46.43 -60.07 -43.89
N ASN A 6 46.88 -59.00 -43.23
CA ASN A 6 46.21 -58.46 -42.05
C ASN A 6 44.99 -57.66 -42.49
N LYS A 7 43.81 -58.03 -42.02
CA LYS A 7 42.56 -57.33 -42.26
C LYS A 7 42.20 -56.53 -40.99
N THR A 8 42.51 -55.26 -41.05
CA THR A 8 42.17 -54.33 -39.99
C THR A 8 40.65 -54.05 -40.04
N MET A 9 39.93 -54.50 -39.05
CA MET A 9 38.53 -54.15 -38.87
C MET A 9 38.42 -52.81 -38.18
N ASN A 10 37.98 -51.78 -38.94
CA ASN A 10 37.55 -50.48 -38.37
C ASN A 10 36.23 -50.63 -37.61
N LYS A 11 36.33 -50.54 -36.30
CA LYS A 11 35.15 -50.50 -35.40
C LYS A 11 34.69 -49.04 -35.29
N THR A 12 33.72 -48.68 -36.10
CA THR A 12 33.04 -47.38 -36.01
C THR A 12 32.19 -47.39 -34.75
N MET A 13 32.63 -46.69 -33.71
CA MET A 13 31.81 -46.42 -32.52
C MET A 13 30.85 -45.26 -32.84
N ASN A 14 29.57 -45.62 -32.99
CA ASN A 14 28.51 -44.64 -33.00
C ASN A 14 28.39 -43.99 -31.60
N LYS A 15 28.83 -42.74 -31.49
CA LYS A 15 28.56 -41.92 -30.34
C LYS A 15 27.12 -41.38 -30.47
N THR A 16 26.17 -42.07 -29.85
CA THR A 16 24.84 -41.57 -29.63
C THR A 16 24.96 -40.42 -28.64
N MET A 17 24.90 -39.18 -29.13
CA MET A 17 24.72 -37.98 -28.30
C MET A 17 23.33 -38.04 -27.70
N LEU A 18 23.24 -38.39 -26.40
CA LEU A 18 22.06 -38.20 -25.58
C LEU A 18 21.94 -36.70 -25.28
N ALA A 19 21.24 -35.95 -26.12
CA ALA A 19 20.87 -34.56 -25.86
C ALA A 19 19.79 -34.55 -24.77
N THR A 20 20.22 -34.38 -23.53
CA THR A 20 19.31 -34.13 -22.41
C THR A 20 18.74 -32.71 -22.60
N ALA A 21 17.55 -32.65 -23.16
CA ALA A 21 16.78 -31.39 -23.19
C ALA A 21 16.40 -31.04 -21.74
N LEU A 22 17.21 -30.20 -21.11
CA LEU A 22 16.87 -29.56 -19.84
C LEU A 22 15.77 -28.55 -20.14
N SER A 23 14.53 -29.01 -20.08
CA SER A 23 13.34 -28.15 -20.14
C SER A 23 13.40 -27.22 -18.95
N LEU A 24 13.88 -25.99 -19.14
CA LEU A 24 13.69 -24.89 -18.22
C LEU A 24 12.18 -24.67 -18.13
N LEU A 25 11.56 -25.32 -17.16
CA LEU A 25 10.25 -24.93 -16.65
C LEU A 25 10.43 -23.51 -16.05
N CYS A 26 10.38 -22.50 -16.90
CA CYS A 26 10.03 -21.17 -16.44
C CYS A 26 8.64 -21.29 -15.82
N GLY A 27 8.59 -21.55 -14.51
CA GLY A 27 7.38 -21.43 -13.74
C GLY A 27 6.89 -19.99 -13.93
N TRP A 28 5.88 -19.82 -14.76
CA TRP A 28 5.17 -18.56 -14.82
C TRP A 28 4.64 -18.37 -13.40
N ALA A 29 5.17 -17.35 -12.71
CA ALA A 29 4.61 -16.95 -11.45
C ALA A 29 3.15 -16.58 -11.75
N ALA A 30 2.23 -17.47 -11.40
CA ALA A 30 0.83 -17.18 -11.55
C ALA A 30 0.53 -15.98 -10.65
N ALA A 31 -0.08 -14.97 -11.23
CA ALA A 31 -0.45 -13.77 -10.51
C ALA A 31 -1.94 -13.85 -10.20
N GLY A 32 -2.29 -13.69 -8.93
CA GLY A 32 -3.66 -13.79 -8.48
C GLY A 32 -4.31 -12.45 -8.22
N THR A 33 -5.65 -12.46 -8.19
CA THR A 33 -6.45 -11.31 -7.78
C THR A 33 -7.03 -11.56 -6.40
N LEU A 34 -6.79 -10.62 -5.48
CA LEU A 34 -7.40 -10.62 -4.15
C LEU A 34 -8.29 -9.37 -3.99
N THR A 35 -9.56 -9.59 -3.71
CA THR A 35 -10.49 -8.53 -3.33
C THR A 35 -10.71 -8.57 -1.82
N VAL A 36 -10.43 -7.46 -1.14
CA VAL A 36 -10.71 -7.32 0.30
C VAL A 36 -11.91 -6.39 0.47
N ALA A 37 -12.99 -6.94 1.03
CA ALA A 37 -14.15 -6.17 1.45
C ALA A 37 -14.00 -5.74 2.91
N VAL A 38 -14.14 -4.46 3.19
CA VAL A 38 -14.12 -3.91 4.55
C VAL A 38 -15.52 -3.45 4.93
N LEU A 39 -16.04 -4.03 5.98
CA LEU A 39 -17.36 -3.74 6.51
C LEU A 39 -17.24 -3.11 7.90
N ASP A 40 -18.17 -2.23 8.24
CA ASP A 40 -18.28 -1.69 9.58
C ASP A 40 -18.93 -2.72 10.54
N LYS A 41 -19.06 -2.36 11.80
CA LYS A 41 -19.70 -3.18 12.84
C LYS A 41 -21.13 -3.61 12.48
N GLU A 42 -21.83 -2.83 11.65
CA GLU A 42 -23.21 -3.11 11.22
C GLU A 42 -23.27 -3.87 9.89
N GLY A 43 -22.13 -4.23 9.32
CA GLY A 43 -22.04 -4.93 8.03
C GLY A 43 -22.14 -4.01 6.80
N LYS A 44 -22.04 -2.69 6.97
CA LYS A 44 -22.07 -1.72 5.87
C LYS A 44 -20.68 -1.52 5.27
N PRO A 45 -20.57 -1.24 3.96
CA PRO A 45 -19.29 -0.93 3.32
C PRO A 45 -18.57 0.26 3.96
N VAL A 46 -17.26 0.15 4.13
CA VAL A 46 -16.41 1.23 4.66
C VAL A 46 -15.56 1.80 3.56
N ILE A 47 -15.74 3.08 3.28
CA ILE A 47 -14.92 3.85 2.34
C ILE A 47 -13.65 4.38 3.02
N ASP A 48 -12.56 4.54 2.26
CA ASP A 48 -11.28 5.08 2.74
C ASP A 48 -10.61 4.29 3.88
N ALA A 49 -10.98 3.04 4.10
CA ALA A 49 -10.13 2.15 4.88
C ALA A 49 -8.87 1.81 4.10
N VAL A 50 -7.72 1.78 4.75
CA VAL A 50 -6.46 1.39 4.13
C VAL A 50 -6.26 -0.11 4.32
N VAL A 51 -6.15 -0.83 3.21
CA VAL A 51 -5.83 -2.26 3.18
C VAL A 51 -4.39 -2.41 2.72
N VAL A 52 -3.60 -3.12 3.51
CA VAL A 52 -2.19 -3.43 3.21
C VAL A 52 -2.04 -4.94 3.10
N ILE A 53 -1.51 -5.38 1.96
CA ILE A 53 -1.20 -6.78 1.72
C ILE A 53 0.31 -6.98 1.82
N THR A 54 0.73 -7.98 2.57
CA THR A 54 2.13 -8.40 2.66
C THR A 54 2.24 -9.83 2.17
N PRO A 55 2.56 -10.04 0.87
CA PRO A 55 2.79 -11.37 0.33
C PRO A 55 4.01 -12.02 0.99
N ALA A 56 3.94 -13.33 1.25
CA ALA A 56 5.10 -14.10 1.70
C ALA A 56 6.18 -14.16 0.61
N ASN A 57 5.76 -14.26 -0.65
CA ASN A 57 6.63 -14.17 -1.81
C ASN A 57 6.79 -12.69 -2.23
N LYS A 58 8.02 -12.18 -2.13
CA LYS A 58 8.35 -10.78 -2.46
C LYS A 58 8.94 -10.62 -3.86
N SER A 59 8.79 -11.59 -4.74
CA SER A 59 9.41 -11.60 -6.07
C SER A 59 8.78 -10.64 -7.07
N ALA A 60 7.59 -10.12 -6.79
CA ALA A 60 6.86 -9.22 -7.68
C ALA A 60 6.53 -7.89 -7.01
N LEU A 61 6.32 -6.88 -7.83
CA LEU A 61 5.81 -5.56 -7.44
C LEU A 61 4.47 -5.31 -8.15
N PRO A 62 3.57 -4.51 -7.56
CA PRO A 62 2.33 -4.16 -8.23
C PRO A 62 2.60 -3.36 -9.51
N LYS A 63 1.80 -3.59 -10.55
CA LYS A 63 1.87 -2.81 -11.80
C LYS A 63 1.66 -1.32 -11.57
N LYS A 64 0.83 -0.98 -10.60
CA LYS A 64 0.56 0.41 -10.20
C LYS A 64 1.21 0.66 -8.84
N ALA A 65 2.31 1.38 -8.84
CA ALA A 65 2.96 1.82 -7.61
C ALA A 65 2.11 2.86 -6.85
N LEU A 66 2.30 2.92 -5.53
CA LEU A 66 1.77 4.02 -4.73
C LEU A 66 2.40 5.35 -5.17
N PRO A 67 1.67 6.47 -5.09
CA PRO A 67 2.20 7.77 -5.52
C PRO A 67 3.32 8.22 -4.59
N GLY A 68 4.51 8.48 -5.14
CA GLY A 68 5.66 9.03 -4.39
C GLY A 68 5.47 10.48 -3.95
N GLN A 69 4.40 11.13 -4.42
CA GLN A 69 3.99 12.47 -4.00
C GLN A 69 2.48 12.56 -3.98
N VAL A 70 1.94 13.23 -2.95
CA VAL A 70 0.51 13.56 -2.84
C VAL A 70 0.35 15.02 -2.44
N THR A 71 -0.75 15.63 -2.85
CA THR A 71 -1.15 16.96 -2.41
C THR A 71 -2.35 16.85 -1.48
N ILE A 72 -2.27 17.53 -0.33
CA ILE A 72 -3.36 17.65 0.64
C ILE A 72 -3.77 19.11 0.70
N ALA A 73 -4.94 19.40 0.17
CA ALA A 73 -5.53 20.73 0.24
C ALA A 73 -6.25 20.93 1.58
N GLN A 74 -6.19 22.16 2.08
CA GLN A 74 -7.05 22.63 3.16
C GLN A 74 -8.08 23.53 2.54
N GLU A 75 -9.33 23.12 2.62
CA GLU A 75 -10.46 23.84 2.01
C GLU A 75 -11.69 23.65 2.88
N LYS A 76 -12.38 24.76 3.17
CA LYS A 76 -13.57 24.78 4.04
C LYS A 76 -13.34 24.11 5.39
N MET A 77 -12.15 24.37 5.98
CA MET A 77 -11.72 23.78 7.24
C MET A 77 -11.66 22.23 7.21
N GLN A 78 -11.29 21.63 6.08
CA GLN A 78 -11.11 20.20 5.90
C GLN A 78 -9.78 19.90 5.22
N PHE A 79 -9.22 18.72 5.50
CA PHE A 79 -8.12 18.16 4.70
C PHE A 79 -8.71 17.35 3.55
N ILE A 80 -8.27 17.64 2.32
CA ILE A 80 -8.75 17.00 1.10
C ILE A 80 -7.56 16.44 0.30
N PRO A 81 -7.45 15.13 0.12
CA PRO A 81 -8.33 14.09 0.66
C PRO A 81 -8.16 13.92 2.17
N ALA A 82 -9.20 13.44 2.86
CA ALA A 82 -9.16 13.23 4.30
C ALA A 82 -8.27 12.04 4.72
N VAL A 83 -8.05 11.08 3.83
CA VAL A 83 -7.07 9.99 3.97
C VAL A 83 -6.23 9.90 2.72
N SER A 84 -4.93 10.08 2.87
CA SER A 84 -3.92 9.89 1.84
C SER A 84 -3.14 8.60 2.11
N LEU A 85 -2.90 7.80 1.07
CA LEU A 85 -2.09 6.60 1.13
C LEU A 85 -0.85 6.79 0.26
N VAL A 86 0.33 6.58 0.84
CA VAL A 86 1.62 6.81 0.20
C VAL A 86 2.63 5.72 0.59
N PRO A 87 3.70 5.51 -0.16
CA PRO A 87 4.83 4.71 0.33
C PRO A 87 5.64 5.47 1.39
N VAL A 88 6.42 4.77 2.18
CA VAL A 88 7.46 5.39 3.01
C VAL A 88 8.43 6.18 2.14
N GLY A 89 8.84 7.37 2.60
CA GLY A 89 9.70 8.28 1.84
C GLY A 89 8.96 9.19 0.85
N ALA A 90 7.63 9.10 0.77
CA ALA A 90 6.85 9.96 -0.11
C ALA A 90 6.87 11.42 0.33
N LYS A 91 6.70 12.29 -0.64
CA LYS A 91 6.54 13.73 -0.47
C LYS A 91 5.07 14.08 -0.29
N VAL A 92 4.75 14.81 0.76
CA VAL A 92 3.41 15.33 0.99
C VAL A 92 3.45 16.84 0.87
N GLN A 93 2.71 17.35 -0.09
CA GLN A 93 2.55 18.79 -0.33
C GLN A 93 1.26 19.28 0.31
N PHE A 94 1.34 20.36 1.06
CA PHE A 94 0.18 21.02 1.65
C PHE A 94 -0.13 22.32 0.92
N ILE A 95 -1.41 22.53 0.59
CA ILE A 95 -1.93 23.75 -0.05
C ILE A 95 -3.08 24.27 0.80
N ASN A 96 -3.09 25.56 1.08
CA ASN A 96 -4.21 26.22 1.75
C ASN A 96 -5.08 26.97 0.73
N ASN A 97 -6.31 26.51 0.55
CA ASN A 97 -7.31 27.12 -0.31
C ASN A 97 -8.32 27.99 0.47
N ASP A 98 -8.22 28.03 1.80
CA ASP A 98 -9.05 28.91 2.63
C ASP A 98 -8.47 30.33 2.71
N PRO A 99 -9.29 31.36 2.99
CA PRO A 99 -8.83 32.74 3.12
C PRO A 99 -8.15 33.04 4.47
N TRP A 100 -8.09 32.08 5.37
CA TRP A 100 -7.47 32.18 6.70
C TRP A 100 -6.31 31.19 6.85
N ASP A 101 -5.46 31.48 7.82
CA ASP A 101 -4.31 30.64 8.12
C ASP A 101 -4.71 29.29 8.73
N HIS A 102 -3.90 28.30 8.46
CA HIS A 102 -3.95 27.01 9.16
C HIS A 102 -2.62 26.70 9.83
N HIS A 103 -2.72 26.01 10.97
CA HIS A 103 -1.56 25.53 11.71
C HIS A 103 -1.70 24.00 11.87
N VAL A 104 -1.08 23.27 10.95
CA VAL A 104 -1.16 21.81 10.91
C VAL A 104 -0.18 21.21 11.90
N ARG A 105 -0.67 20.35 12.77
CA ARG A 105 0.14 19.49 13.63
C ARG A 105 -0.17 18.04 13.33
N SER A 106 0.86 17.22 13.41
CA SER A 106 0.72 15.77 13.22
C SER A 106 1.16 15.00 14.45
N SER A 107 0.57 13.83 14.61
CA SER A 107 0.95 12.82 15.59
C SER A 107 0.65 11.43 15.02
N PRO A 108 1.27 10.36 15.51
CA PRO A 108 0.84 9.01 15.18
C PRO A 108 -0.64 8.82 15.49
N ALA A 109 -1.35 8.06 14.66
CA ALA A 109 -2.77 7.77 14.85
C ALA A 109 -2.96 6.49 15.69
N GLY A 110 -4.18 6.30 16.19
CA GLY A 110 -4.56 5.11 16.95
C GLY A 110 -3.74 4.94 18.23
N MET A 111 -3.41 3.71 18.59
CA MET A 111 -2.60 3.40 19.77
C MET A 111 -1.19 3.98 19.70
N GLY A 112 -0.67 4.29 18.50
CA GLY A 112 0.64 4.90 18.31
C GLY A 112 0.79 6.25 19.01
N GLN A 113 -0.31 7.00 19.19
CA GLN A 113 -0.28 8.30 19.88
C GLN A 113 0.17 8.23 21.34
N PHE A 114 0.00 7.08 22.01
CA PHE A 114 0.37 6.89 23.41
C PHE A 114 1.84 6.52 23.59
N ASN A 115 2.50 6.07 22.53
CA ASN A 115 3.89 5.60 22.57
C ASN A 115 4.87 6.51 21.79
N ALA A 116 4.36 7.61 21.24
CA ALA A 116 5.15 8.45 20.35
C ALA A 116 6.09 9.39 21.12
N THR A 117 7.35 9.17 20.97
CA THR A 117 8.39 10.16 21.28
C THR A 117 8.64 10.98 20.00
N ASN A 118 7.92 12.10 19.82
CA ASN A 118 8.25 13.19 18.88
C ASN A 118 8.33 12.88 17.36
N ALA A 119 7.51 11.98 16.84
CA ALA A 119 7.50 11.69 15.42
C ALA A 119 6.52 12.58 14.59
N GLY A 120 6.18 13.78 15.09
CA GLY A 120 5.27 14.70 14.44
C GLY A 120 5.97 15.78 13.61
N PHE A 121 5.22 16.41 12.73
CA PHE A 121 5.60 17.66 12.06
C PHE A 121 4.60 18.77 12.39
N GLU A 122 5.05 20.01 12.22
CA GLU A 122 4.26 21.20 12.44
C GLU A 122 4.47 22.16 11.28
N LEU A 123 3.37 22.69 10.71
CA LEU A 123 3.40 23.59 9.56
C LEU A 123 2.42 24.74 9.78
N ARG A 124 2.84 25.96 9.49
CA ARG A 124 1.93 27.08 9.31
C ARG A 124 1.71 27.31 7.82
N LEU A 125 0.47 27.46 7.41
CA LEU A 125 0.07 27.71 6.03
C LEU A 125 -0.77 28.99 6.03
N GLU A 126 -0.26 29.99 5.35
CA GLU A 126 -0.96 31.26 5.19
C GLU A 126 -2.24 31.09 4.38
N GLY A 127 -3.25 31.90 4.66
CA GLY A 127 -4.48 31.93 3.89
C GLY A 127 -4.23 32.43 2.46
N LYS A 128 -5.16 32.10 1.55
CA LYS A 128 -5.09 32.64 0.19
C LYS A 128 -5.26 34.17 0.19
N THR A 129 -4.47 34.85 -0.63
CA THR A 129 -4.54 36.31 -0.84
C THR A 129 -4.91 36.57 -2.29
N ASP A 130 -5.83 37.53 -2.51
CA ASP A 130 -6.32 37.87 -3.85
C ASP A 130 -6.83 36.68 -4.67
N GLY A 131 -7.47 35.72 -3.99
CA GLY A 131 -8.00 34.51 -4.62
C GLY A 131 -6.97 33.45 -4.98
N LYS A 132 -5.66 33.67 -4.72
CA LYS A 132 -4.57 32.75 -5.00
C LYS A 132 -4.13 32.03 -3.71
N PRO A 133 -3.95 30.70 -3.73
CA PRO A 133 -3.36 29.98 -2.61
C PRO A 133 -1.97 30.52 -2.28
N ALA A 134 -1.61 30.48 -0.99
CA ALA A 134 -0.24 30.70 -0.56
C ALA A 134 0.71 29.63 -1.14
N LYS A 135 2.01 29.88 -1.03
CA LYS A 135 3.03 28.93 -1.48
C LYS A 135 2.83 27.56 -0.81
N PRO A 136 2.79 26.47 -1.59
CA PRO A 136 2.70 25.13 -1.03
C PRO A 136 3.88 24.81 -0.12
N THR A 137 3.64 24.05 0.92
CA THR A 137 4.67 23.55 1.84
C THR A 137 4.77 22.03 1.73
N ASP A 138 5.99 21.53 1.62
CA ASP A 138 6.28 20.12 1.43
C ASP A 138 6.91 19.51 2.68
N ILE A 139 6.56 18.28 2.96
CA ILE A 139 7.25 17.42 3.92
C ILE A 139 7.59 16.08 3.27
N THR A 140 8.64 15.44 3.77
CA THR A 140 9.00 14.07 3.36
C THR A 140 8.75 13.11 4.52
N LEU A 141 8.08 12.00 4.23
CA LEU A 141 7.76 10.96 5.21
C LEU A 141 8.85 9.87 5.21
N ASP A 142 10.08 10.26 5.54
CA ASP A 142 11.28 9.42 5.50
C ASP A 142 11.78 9.00 6.89
N LYS A 143 11.20 9.54 7.97
CA LYS A 143 11.67 9.29 9.33
C LYS A 143 11.12 8.00 9.89
N ALA A 144 11.97 7.30 10.66
CA ALA A 144 11.52 6.20 11.50
C ALA A 144 10.37 6.67 12.42
N GLY A 145 9.28 5.92 12.48
CA GLY A 145 8.08 6.28 13.25
C GLY A 145 6.94 6.91 12.44
N VAL A 146 7.17 7.21 11.14
CA VAL A 146 6.12 7.68 10.22
C VAL A 146 5.37 6.52 9.57
N LEU A 147 5.83 5.29 9.82
CA LEU A 147 5.16 4.10 9.30
C LEU A 147 3.76 3.94 9.87
N GLY A 148 2.81 3.61 8.99
CA GLY A 148 1.41 3.50 9.36
C GLY A 148 0.68 4.84 9.27
N ALA A 149 -0.30 5.06 10.14
CA ALA A 149 -1.16 6.22 10.08
C ALA A 149 -0.65 7.38 10.93
N THR A 150 -0.53 8.54 10.31
CA THR A 150 -0.28 9.82 10.95
C THR A 150 -1.57 10.65 10.94
N LEU A 151 -2.03 11.05 12.12
CA LEU A 151 -3.12 12.01 12.28
C LEU A 151 -2.61 13.41 12.05
N MET A 152 -3.32 14.18 11.25
CA MET A 152 -3.13 15.64 11.09
C MET A 152 -4.32 16.35 11.72
N GLY A 153 -4.05 17.38 12.49
CA GLY A 153 -5.03 18.29 13.04
C GLY A 153 -4.67 19.75 12.75
N CYS A 154 -5.64 20.65 12.74
CA CYS A 154 -5.37 22.07 12.75
C CYS A 154 -5.48 22.60 14.18
N PHE A 155 -4.41 23.25 14.67
CA PHE A 155 -4.40 23.79 16.04
C PHE A 155 -5.41 24.94 16.23
N ILE A 156 -5.63 25.72 15.17
CA ILE A 156 -6.55 26.87 15.18
C ILE A 156 -8.00 26.40 15.03
N HIS A 157 -8.23 25.32 14.28
CA HIS A 157 -9.56 24.81 13.95
C HIS A 157 -9.68 23.35 14.43
N GLY A 158 -10.01 23.14 15.67
CA GLY A 158 -9.98 21.84 16.36
C GLY A 158 -10.84 20.73 15.77
N SER A 159 -11.75 21.04 14.83
CA SER A 159 -12.55 20.05 14.11
C SER A 159 -11.87 19.47 12.87
N MET A 160 -10.78 20.10 12.37
CA MET A 160 -10.05 19.63 11.19
C MET A 160 -9.23 18.40 11.53
N ARG A 161 -9.51 17.31 10.85
CA ARG A 161 -8.75 16.06 10.95
C ARG A 161 -8.53 15.43 9.60
N GLY A 162 -7.34 14.96 9.36
CA GLY A 162 -6.95 14.18 8.19
C GLY A 162 -5.90 13.16 8.56
N TYR A 163 -5.61 12.25 7.63
CA TYR A 163 -4.65 11.18 7.87
C TYR A 163 -3.77 10.96 6.65
N VAL A 164 -2.50 10.68 6.92
CA VAL A 164 -1.58 10.12 5.92
C VAL A 164 -1.17 8.75 6.41
N TYR A 165 -1.37 7.74 5.58
CA TYR A 165 -0.91 6.39 5.85
C TYR A 165 0.32 6.11 4.99
N ALA A 166 1.48 5.92 5.65
CA ALA A 166 2.72 5.51 5.00
C ALA A 166 2.85 3.99 5.04
N SER A 167 2.85 3.35 3.88
CA SER A 167 2.90 1.90 3.74
C SER A 167 4.30 1.41 3.37
N GLU A 168 4.81 0.40 4.08
CA GLU A 168 6.03 -0.33 3.69
C GLU A 168 5.76 -1.31 2.56
N SER A 169 4.56 -1.86 2.50
CA SER A 169 4.19 -2.74 1.41
C SER A 169 3.76 -1.93 0.20
N PRO A 170 4.26 -2.23 -0.99
CA PRO A 170 3.77 -1.63 -2.22
C PRO A 170 2.34 -2.07 -2.57
N TRP A 171 1.88 -3.17 -1.95
CA TRP A 171 0.54 -3.70 -2.10
C TRP A 171 -0.40 -3.08 -1.07
N ALA A 172 -0.75 -1.83 -1.27
CA ALA A 172 -1.68 -1.13 -0.42
C ALA A 172 -2.69 -0.34 -1.26
N ALA A 173 -3.94 -0.30 -0.81
CA ALA A 173 -5.02 0.43 -1.46
C ALA A 173 -6.02 0.95 -0.44
N LYS A 174 -6.73 2.02 -0.79
CA LYS A 174 -7.90 2.46 -0.05
C LYS A 174 -9.15 1.76 -0.59
N THR A 175 -10.08 1.46 0.29
CA THR A 175 -11.39 0.95 -0.12
C THR A 175 -12.20 2.03 -0.85
N ASN A 176 -12.93 1.60 -1.87
CA ASN A 176 -13.84 2.43 -2.65
C ASN A 176 -15.21 2.61 -1.97
N ALA A 177 -16.19 3.15 -2.67
CA ALA A 177 -17.55 3.38 -2.16
C ALA A 177 -18.28 2.10 -1.77
N GLU A 178 -17.95 0.98 -2.41
CA GLU A 178 -18.47 -0.36 -2.12
C GLU A 178 -17.70 -1.06 -0.99
N GLY A 179 -16.74 -0.37 -0.35
CA GLY A 179 -15.90 -0.93 0.71
C GLY A 179 -14.87 -1.94 0.20
N LEU A 180 -14.52 -1.91 -1.09
CA LEU A 180 -13.63 -2.88 -1.72
C LEU A 180 -12.25 -2.29 -1.99
N ALA A 181 -11.21 -3.05 -1.66
CA ALA A 181 -9.84 -2.86 -2.15
C ALA A 181 -9.46 -4.06 -3.02
N ILE A 182 -9.02 -3.81 -4.25
CA ILE A 182 -8.72 -4.84 -5.24
C ILE A 182 -7.22 -4.82 -5.52
N PHE A 183 -6.60 -5.99 -5.45
CA PHE A 183 -5.18 -6.20 -5.71
C PHE A 183 -5.06 -7.21 -6.84
N GLU A 184 -4.56 -6.74 -7.97
CA GLU A 184 -4.29 -7.55 -9.14
C GLU A 184 -2.81 -7.95 -9.16
N ASP A 185 -2.52 -9.07 -9.82
CA ASP A 185 -1.14 -9.55 -10.03
C ASP A 185 -0.35 -9.81 -8.74
N LEU A 186 -1.03 -10.13 -7.64
CA LEU A 186 -0.37 -10.58 -6.43
C LEU A 186 0.39 -11.88 -6.68
N PRO A 187 1.61 -12.02 -6.16
CA PRO A 187 2.34 -13.30 -6.25
C PRO A 187 1.59 -14.40 -5.50
N ASP A 188 1.62 -15.61 -6.06
CA ASP A 188 1.02 -16.80 -5.46
C ASP A 188 1.58 -17.08 -4.07
N GLY A 189 0.74 -17.65 -3.21
CA GLY A 189 1.06 -18.10 -1.88
C GLY A 189 0.34 -17.33 -0.78
N LEU A 190 0.81 -17.49 0.44
CA LEU A 190 0.23 -16.80 1.60
C LEU A 190 0.48 -15.30 1.54
N ALA A 191 -0.54 -14.54 1.88
CA ALA A 191 -0.49 -13.09 2.03
C ALA A 191 -1.16 -12.67 3.34
N GLN A 192 -0.52 -11.79 4.08
CA GLN A 192 -1.10 -11.17 5.26
C GLN A 192 -1.92 -9.96 4.85
N ILE A 193 -3.07 -9.77 5.48
CA ILE A 193 -3.99 -8.67 5.25
C ILE A 193 -4.06 -7.85 6.54
N LYS A 194 -3.67 -6.59 6.46
CA LYS A 194 -3.85 -5.60 7.51
C LYS A 194 -4.84 -4.55 7.05
N VAL A 195 -5.78 -4.17 7.92
CA VAL A 195 -6.75 -3.10 7.64
C VAL A 195 -6.65 -2.04 8.73
N TRP A 196 -6.50 -0.80 8.31
CA TRP A 196 -6.54 0.37 9.14
C TRP A 196 -7.74 1.25 8.77
N GLN A 197 -8.39 1.82 9.78
CA GLN A 197 -9.47 2.78 9.61
C GLN A 197 -9.39 3.89 10.66
N ALA A 198 -9.65 5.12 10.27
CA ALA A 198 -9.40 6.35 11.06
C ALA A 198 -10.13 6.42 12.41
N ASP A 199 -11.33 5.87 12.51
CA ASP A 199 -12.13 5.89 13.74
C ASP A 199 -11.91 4.65 14.62
N GLN A 200 -11.11 3.67 14.16
CA GLN A 200 -10.78 2.47 14.91
C GLN A 200 -9.48 2.67 15.68
N LEU A 201 -9.55 2.71 17.01
CA LEU A 201 -8.38 2.94 17.86
C LEU A 201 -7.39 1.77 17.81
N ILE A 202 -7.90 0.55 17.77
CA ILE A 202 -7.12 -0.69 17.67
C ILE A 202 -7.36 -1.26 16.29
N ASP A 203 -6.31 -1.49 15.52
CA ASP A 203 -6.43 -2.09 14.19
C ASP A 203 -7.18 -3.43 14.24
N ALA A 204 -7.90 -3.75 13.18
CA ALA A 204 -8.50 -5.07 13.03
C ALA A 204 -7.43 -6.16 13.10
N LEU A 205 -7.80 -7.33 13.62
CA LEU A 205 -6.89 -8.48 13.64
C LEU A 205 -6.41 -8.78 12.22
N GLN A 206 -5.10 -9.01 12.10
CA GLN A 206 -4.52 -9.42 10.83
C GLN A 206 -5.12 -10.74 10.38
N GLN A 207 -5.46 -10.81 9.10
CA GLN A 207 -5.98 -12.01 8.46
C GLN A 207 -4.95 -12.54 7.46
N GLN A 208 -5.15 -13.76 7.01
CA GLN A 208 -4.35 -14.38 5.97
C GLN A 208 -5.24 -14.81 4.81
N ALA A 209 -4.74 -14.70 3.60
CA ALA A 209 -5.35 -15.26 2.40
C ALA A 209 -4.31 -16.08 1.64
N ASN A 210 -4.76 -17.14 0.99
CA ASN A 210 -3.94 -17.86 0.02
C ASN A 210 -4.27 -17.30 -1.37
N VAL A 211 -3.29 -16.67 -1.99
CA VAL A 211 -3.39 -16.11 -3.35
C VAL A 211 -3.04 -17.19 -4.35
N SER A 212 -3.83 -17.32 -5.40
CA SER A 212 -3.61 -18.23 -6.52
C SER A 212 -4.15 -17.62 -7.80
N ALA A 213 -3.97 -18.27 -8.93
CA ALA A 213 -4.54 -17.84 -10.21
C ALA A 213 -6.08 -17.68 -10.18
N THR A 214 -6.76 -18.37 -9.25
CA THR A 214 -8.20 -18.17 -9.04
C THR A 214 -8.43 -16.94 -8.17
N PRO A 215 -9.26 -15.98 -8.61
CA PRO A 215 -9.59 -14.80 -7.82
C PRO A 215 -10.16 -15.16 -6.44
N ALA A 216 -9.60 -14.55 -5.41
CA ALA A 216 -10.02 -14.76 -4.02
C ALA A 216 -10.70 -13.51 -3.46
N LYS A 217 -11.63 -13.71 -2.53
CA LYS A 217 -12.27 -12.64 -1.76
C LYS A 217 -12.08 -12.87 -0.28
N ASN A 218 -11.70 -11.82 0.43
CA ASN A 218 -11.63 -11.81 1.90
C ASN A 218 -12.52 -10.71 2.44
N THR A 219 -13.07 -10.89 3.63
CA THR A 219 -13.91 -9.88 4.30
C THR A 219 -13.34 -9.58 5.67
N VAL A 220 -13.11 -8.30 5.94
CA VAL A 220 -12.68 -7.81 7.24
C VAL A 220 -13.77 -6.93 7.81
N GLN A 221 -14.29 -7.33 8.98
CA GLN A 221 -15.28 -6.55 9.71
C GLN A 221 -14.60 -5.72 10.79
N LEU A 222 -14.90 -4.41 10.81
CA LEU A 222 -14.43 -3.49 11.83
C LEU A 222 -15.28 -3.60 13.10
N SER A 223 -14.72 -3.17 14.22
CA SER A 223 -15.44 -3.10 15.50
C SER A 223 -16.20 -1.78 15.71
N VAL A 224 -16.11 -0.86 14.75
CA VAL A 224 -16.69 0.49 14.82
C VAL A 224 -17.60 0.77 13.63
N VAL A 225 -18.50 1.74 13.80
CA VAL A 225 -19.18 2.41 12.70
C VAL A 225 -18.45 3.73 12.45
N PRO A 226 -17.81 3.91 11.28
CA PRO A 226 -17.09 5.14 10.99
C PRO A 226 -17.98 6.37 11.01
N ARG A 227 -17.47 7.47 11.52
CA ARG A 227 -18.19 8.74 11.53
C ARG A 227 -18.40 9.25 10.11
N ARG A 228 -19.59 9.74 9.83
CA ARG A 228 -19.86 10.44 8.58
C ARG A 228 -18.98 11.68 8.52
N ARG A 229 -18.20 11.80 7.47
CA ARG A 229 -17.44 13.03 7.20
C ARG A 229 -18.42 14.10 6.71
N ARG A 230 -18.20 15.33 7.17
CA ARG A 230 -18.89 16.48 6.56
C ARG A 230 -18.36 16.64 5.14
N VAL A 231 -19.24 16.74 4.18
CA VAL A 231 -18.94 17.00 2.78
C VAL A 231 -19.10 18.50 2.52
#